data_e648a126f3a160aead75c6e00888dfc4
#
_entry.id   e648a126f3a160aead75c6e00888dfc4
#
_cell.length_a   1.000
_cell.length_b   1.000
_cell.length_c   1.000
_cell.angle_alpha   90.00
_cell.angle_beta   90.00
_cell.angle_gamma   90.00
#
_symmetry.space_group_name_H-M   'P 1'
#
loop_
_entity.id
_entity.type
_entity.pdbx_description
1 polymer ?
#
loop_
_entity_poly.entity_id
_entity_poly.type
_entity_poly.pdbx_seq_one_letter_code
_entity_poly.pdbx_strand_id
1 'polypeptide(L)'
;MLQIGPYPVWPPVVLAPMAGVTNAPFRSLCREFGAGLYVCEMITTRALVAGDPKSRAMMRFEPDEHPRSVQLYGVDPVVVGQAVRLVVEQDLADHIDLNFGCPVPKVTRKGGGSAIPYKRRLFESIVRSAVDQATPHGVPVTVKMRIGIDSDHITYLDAGRIAEDAGVAAVALHARTAIQHYSGQADWETIGRLKQAVTSVPVLGNGDIFAASDALTMMAMTGCDGVVVGRGCQGRPWLFAELAAAFDGRPAPTPPDLRAVAEVMRRHAVLLVAEMGADRGIRELRKHTAWYLRGFAVGSQVRRELGMVASLTELDELIGQLDLDQPYPQAAEGPRGRQGTPQRRVALPHGWLDDPESAAVPHEAELDDGGG
;
A
#
# COMPACT_ATOMS: atom_id res chain seq x y z
N MET A 1 15.29 13.27 8.84
CA MET A 1 15.05 12.77 7.46
C MET A 1 14.93 11.27 7.56
N LEU A 2 13.87 10.67 7.02
CA LEU A 2 13.71 9.21 6.98
C LEU A 2 14.75 8.62 6.03
N GLN A 3 15.41 7.53 6.45
CA GLN A 3 16.38 6.80 5.64
C GLN A 3 15.92 5.36 5.47
N ILE A 4 15.77 4.88 4.24
CA ILE A 4 15.45 3.48 3.91
C ILE A 4 16.60 2.90 3.10
N GLY A 5 17.48 2.15 3.76
CA GLY A 5 18.74 1.73 3.16
C GLY A 5 19.55 2.94 2.66
N PRO A 6 19.97 2.98 1.38
CA PRO A 6 20.72 4.11 0.83
C PRO A 6 19.84 5.32 0.45
N TYR A 7 18.50 5.19 0.53
CA TYR A 7 17.56 6.20 0.01
C TYR A 7 17.08 7.15 1.08
N PRO A 8 17.39 8.46 0.99
CA PRO A 8 16.73 9.48 1.80
C PRO A 8 15.28 9.66 1.30
N VAL A 9 14.33 9.65 2.22
CA VAL A 9 12.90 9.82 1.93
C VAL A 9 12.41 11.11 2.58
N TRP A 10 12.03 12.08 1.76
CA TRP A 10 11.48 13.34 2.21
C TRP A 10 10.38 13.85 1.26
N PRO A 11 9.21 14.26 1.77
CA PRO A 11 8.79 14.13 3.17
C PRO A 11 8.81 12.67 3.64
N PRO A 12 8.80 12.37 4.96
CA PRO A 12 8.86 11.01 5.50
C PRO A 12 7.51 10.29 5.33
N VAL A 13 7.06 10.24 4.09
CA VAL A 13 5.75 9.74 3.67
C VAL A 13 5.92 8.66 2.60
N VAL A 14 5.26 7.54 2.80
CA VAL A 14 5.24 6.41 1.85
C VAL A 14 3.82 6.18 1.35
N LEU A 15 3.63 6.08 0.04
CA LEU A 15 2.37 5.59 -0.53
C LEU A 15 2.24 4.09 -0.25
N ALA A 16 1.19 3.71 0.49
CA ALA A 16 0.91 2.32 0.79
C ALA A 16 0.62 1.50 -0.47
N PRO A 17 1.14 0.27 -0.59
CA PRO A 17 0.71 -0.66 -1.62
C PRO A 17 -0.76 -1.01 -1.45
N MET A 18 -1.57 -0.77 -2.47
CA MET A 18 -3.01 -1.03 -2.48
C MET A 18 -3.41 -1.77 -3.75
N ALA A 19 -3.80 -3.04 -3.62
CA ALA A 19 -4.22 -3.88 -4.74
C ALA A 19 -5.36 -3.23 -5.55
N GLY A 20 -5.18 -3.15 -6.86
CA GLY A 20 -6.10 -2.48 -7.77
C GLY A 20 -6.06 -0.94 -7.71
N VAL A 21 -5.11 -0.32 -7.02
CA VAL A 21 -5.04 1.15 -6.89
C VAL A 21 -3.65 1.69 -7.22
N THR A 22 -2.59 1.15 -6.62
CA THR A 22 -1.22 1.71 -6.75
C THR A 22 -0.47 1.17 -7.98
N ASN A 23 -1.17 1.09 -9.12
CA ASN A 23 -0.58 0.87 -10.44
C ASN A 23 0.30 2.08 -10.86
N ALA A 24 1.10 1.93 -11.91
CA ALA A 24 2.00 2.98 -12.39
C ALA A 24 1.28 4.32 -12.63
N PRO A 25 0.11 4.40 -13.32
CA PRO A 25 -0.66 5.62 -13.47
C PRO A 25 -1.00 6.34 -12.16
N PHE A 26 -1.45 5.62 -11.13
CA PHE A 26 -1.80 6.25 -9.86
C PHE A 26 -0.56 6.69 -9.08
N ARG A 27 0.53 5.92 -9.10
CA ARG A 27 1.80 6.34 -8.48
C ARG A 27 2.36 7.59 -9.15
N SER A 28 2.37 7.62 -10.51
CA SER A 28 2.78 8.79 -11.28
C SER A 28 1.98 10.02 -10.87
N LEU A 29 0.66 9.89 -10.80
CA LEU A 29 -0.22 10.97 -10.36
C LEU A 29 0.08 11.45 -8.92
N CYS A 30 0.34 10.52 -7.99
CA CYS A 30 0.70 10.89 -6.61
C CYS A 30 2.05 11.61 -6.54
N ARG A 31 3.02 11.22 -7.39
CA ARG A 31 4.34 11.85 -7.48
C ARG A 31 4.26 13.30 -7.95
N GLU A 32 3.33 13.64 -8.83
CA GLU A 32 3.09 15.02 -9.26
C GLU A 32 2.78 15.94 -8.06
N PHE A 33 2.31 15.36 -6.95
CA PHE A 33 1.99 16.06 -5.70
C PHE A 33 3.05 15.91 -4.60
N GLY A 34 4.14 15.17 -4.81
CA GLY A 34 5.30 15.18 -3.93
C GLY A 34 5.34 14.16 -2.80
N ALA A 35 4.86 12.94 -2.98
CA ALA A 35 5.12 11.86 -2.02
C ALA A 35 6.61 11.48 -1.96
N GLY A 36 7.06 10.94 -0.82
CA GLY A 36 8.47 10.59 -0.62
C GLY A 36 8.86 9.25 -1.26
N LEU A 37 8.10 8.17 -1.04
CA LEU A 37 8.32 6.83 -1.62
C LEU A 37 7.00 6.22 -2.08
N TYR A 38 7.03 5.51 -3.22
CA TYR A 38 5.83 4.94 -3.85
C TYR A 38 5.98 3.44 -4.00
N VAL A 39 5.16 2.67 -3.28
CA VAL A 39 5.21 1.20 -3.36
C VAL A 39 4.13 0.72 -4.34
N CYS A 40 4.50 -0.16 -5.28
CA CYS A 40 3.55 -0.74 -6.21
C CYS A 40 2.57 -1.72 -5.53
N GLU A 41 1.61 -2.23 -6.30
CA GLU A 41 0.70 -3.28 -5.83
C GLU A 41 1.46 -4.55 -5.45
N MET A 42 0.90 -5.35 -4.52
CA MET A 42 1.55 -6.60 -4.10
C MET A 42 1.59 -7.64 -5.23
N ILE A 43 2.75 -8.23 -5.44
CA ILE A 43 3.04 -9.21 -6.48
C ILE A 43 3.33 -10.56 -5.84
N THR A 44 2.69 -11.63 -6.30
CA THR A 44 2.98 -12.97 -5.79
C THR A 44 4.34 -13.47 -6.30
N THR A 45 5.19 -13.90 -5.38
CA THR A 45 6.53 -14.40 -5.70
C THR A 45 6.48 -15.63 -6.61
N ARG A 46 5.52 -16.53 -6.40
CA ARG A 46 5.34 -17.72 -7.22
C ARG A 46 5.03 -17.40 -8.69
N ALA A 47 4.06 -16.50 -8.94
CA ALA A 47 3.74 -16.09 -10.31
C ALA A 47 4.91 -15.35 -10.98
N LEU A 48 5.64 -14.54 -10.21
CA LEU A 48 6.83 -13.84 -10.71
C LEU A 48 7.92 -14.82 -11.15
N VAL A 49 8.24 -15.82 -10.31
CA VAL A 49 9.23 -16.86 -10.61
C VAL A 49 8.77 -17.73 -11.79
N ALA A 50 7.46 -18.02 -11.90
CA ALA A 50 6.87 -18.72 -13.04
C ALA A 50 6.87 -17.91 -14.34
N GLY A 51 7.29 -16.64 -14.31
CA GLY A 51 7.38 -15.79 -15.50
C GLY A 51 6.04 -15.20 -15.96
N ASP A 52 5.03 -15.12 -15.06
CA ASP A 52 3.72 -14.56 -15.39
C ASP A 52 3.82 -13.12 -15.93
N PRO A 53 3.32 -12.86 -17.16
CA PRO A 53 3.42 -11.56 -17.79
C PRO A 53 2.70 -10.45 -17.01
N LYS A 54 1.62 -10.78 -16.28
CA LYS A 54 0.87 -9.81 -15.48
C LYS A 54 1.70 -9.37 -14.27
N SER A 55 2.36 -10.30 -13.58
CA SER A 55 3.26 -10.01 -12.48
C SER A 55 4.40 -9.09 -12.92
N ARG A 56 4.98 -9.34 -14.11
CA ARG A 56 6.00 -8.44 -14.69
C ARG A 56 5.44 -7.07 -15.05
N ALA A 57 4.24 -6.99 -15.62
CA ALA A 57 3.60 -5.72 -15.94
C ALA A 57 3.31 -4.87 -14.70
N MET A 58 3.03 -5.47 -13.54
CA MET A 58 2.83 -4.76 -12.28
C MET A 58 4.11 -4.11 -11.73
N MET A 59 5.29 -4.54 -12.18
CA MET A 59 6.60 -3.92 -11.85
C MET A 59 7.02 -2.83 -12.84
N ARG A 60 6.10 -2.25 -13.60
CA ARG A 60 6.41 -1.10 -14.45
C ARG A 60 6.54 0.16 -13.62
N PHE A 61 7.58 0.92 -13.93
CA PHE A 61 7.89 2.21 -13.35
C PHE A 61 8.09 3.22 -14.46
N GLU A 62 7.72 4.47 -14.21
CA GLU A 62 8.06 5.56 -15.12
C GLU A 62 9.58 5.79 -15.11
N PRO A 63 10.18 6.28 -16.21
CA PRO A 63 11.64 6.48 -16.28
C PRO A 63 12.25 7.37 -15.19
N ASP A 64 11.42 8.26 -14.64
CA ASP A 64 11.79 9.19 -13.57
C ASP A 64 11.30 8.72 -12.17
N GLU A 65 10.72 7.53 -12.05
CA GLU A 65 10.27 6.96 -10.77
C GLU A 65 11.43 6.28 -10.05
N HIS A 66 12.07 7.02 -9.13
CA HIS A 66 13.14 6.53 -8.28
C HIS A 66 12.91 6.93 -6.81
N PRO A 67 13.18 6.01 -5.84
CA PRO A 67 13.50 4.60 -6.06
C PRO A 67 12.29 3.80 -6.56
N ARG A 68 12.52 2.86 -7.48
CA ARG A 68 11.51 1.90 -7.96
C ARG A 68 11.22 0.91 -6.83
N SER A 69 10.01 0.93 -6.29
CA SER A 69 9.65 0.14 -5.11
C SER A 69 8.60 -0.91 -5.41
N VAL A 70 8.97 -2.20 -5.30
CA VAL A 70 8.06 -3.33 -5.48
C VAL A 70 7.61 -3.89 -4.15
N GLN A 71 6.34 -4.34 -4.07
CA GLN A 71 5.90 -5.16 -2.95
C GLN A 71 5.70 -6.61 -3.39
N LEU A 72 6.39 -7.53 -2.69
CA LEU A 72 6.28 -8.97 -2.90
C LEU A 72 5.50 -9.64 -1.77
N TYR A 73 4.77 -10.72 -2.08
CA TYR A 73 4.22 -11.61 -1.06
C TYR A 73 4.38 -13.07 -1.46
N GLY A 74 4.63 -13.91 -0.47
CA GLY A 74 4.78 -15.35 -0.63
C GLY A 74 4.84 -16.01 0.75
N VAL A 75 4.72 -17.34 0.78
CA VAL A 75 4.73 -18.14 2.02
C VAL A 75 5.89 -19.12 2.05
N ASP A 76 6.56 -19.32 0.93
CA ASP A 76 7.70 -20.23 0.78
C ASP A 76 9.00 -19.43 0.74
N PRO A 77 9.92 -19.60 1.73
CA PRO A 77 11.19 -18.88 1.78
C PRO A 77 12.05 -19.07 0.52
N VAL A 78 12.04 -20.27 -0.07
CA VAL A 78 12.82 -20.57 -1.27
C VAL A 78 12.30 -19.79 -2.46
N VAL A 79 10.99 -19.80 -2.67
CA VAL A 79 10.35 -19.06 -3.78
C VAL A 79 10.48 -17.54 -3.59
N VAL A 80 10.38 -17.06 -2.34
CA VAL A 80 10.62 -15.64 -2.04
C VAL A 80 12.06 -15.25 -2.39
N GLY A 81 13.05 -16.03 -1.99
CA GLY A 81 14.45 -15.79 -2.35
C GLY A 81 14.68 -15.79 -3.86
N GLN A 82 14.09 -16.75 -4.59
CA GLN A 82 14.17 -16.79 -6.06
C GLN A 82 13.55 -15.55 -6.71
N ALA A 83 12.39 -15.09 -6.21
CA ALA A 83 11.73 -13.89 -6.72
C ALA A 83 12.57 -12.62 -6.46
N VAL A 84 13.14 -12.49 -5.26
CA VAL A 84 14.03 -11.38 -4.92
C VAL A 84 15.27 -11.38 -5.80
N ARG A 85 15.92 -12.54 -5.95
CA ARG A 85 17.08 -12.70 -6.86
C ARG A 85 16.75 -12.26 -8.28
N LEU A 86 15.59 -12.69 -8.81
CA LEU A 86 15.14 -12.28 -10.15
C LEU A 86 14.99 -10.76 -10.25
N VAL A 87 14.42 -10.12 -9.23
CA VAL A 87 14.23 -8.66 -9.20
C VAL A 87 15.57 -7.93 -9.21
N VAL A 88 16.53 -8.36 -8.40
CA VAL A 88 17.81 -7.64 -8.26
C VAL A 88 18.79 -7.95 -9.41
N GLU A 89 18.86 -9.19 -9.90
CA GLU A 89 19.73 -9.57 -11.02
C GLU A 89 19.28 -8.94 -12.35
N GLN A 90 17.98 -8.71 -12.53
CA GLN A 90 17.43 -8.07 -13.74
C GLN A 90 17.23 -6.55 -13.58
N ASP A 91 17.68 -5.97 -12.48
CA ASP A 91 17.54 -4.53 -12.18
C ASP A 91 16.08 -4.02 -12.32
N LEU A 92 15.13 -4.77 -11.76
CA LEU A 92 13.71 -4.45 -11.90
C LEU A 92 13.19 -3.49 -10.82
N ALA A 93 13.89 -3.35 -9.68
CA ALA A 93 13.52 -2.45 -8.60
C ALA A 93 14.73 -2.03 -7.77
N ASP A 94 14.63 -0.85 -7.16
CA ASP A 94 15.64 -0.25 -6.27
C ASP A 94 15.33 -0.54 -4.78
N HIS A 95 14.09 -0.94 -4.47
CA HIS A 95 13.62 -1.25 -3.13
C HIS A 95 12.58 -2.38 -3.18
N ILE A 96 12.62 -3.29 -2.22
CA ILE A 96 11.69 -4.41 -2.08
C ILE A 96 10.98 -4.32 -0.74
N ASP A 97 9.64 -4.30 -0.74
CA ASP A 97 8.81 -4.40 0.45
C ASP A 97 8.14 -5.78 0.53
N LEU A 98 8.13 -6.40 1.70
CA LEU A 98 7.48 -7.69 1.92
C LEU A 98 6.12 -7.50 2.60
N ASN A 99 5.07 -8.10 2.03
CA ASN A 99 3.71 -8.00 2.54
C ASN A 99 3.41 -9.06 3.60
N PHE A 100 3.30 -8.60 4.85
CA PHE A 100 2.81 -9.37 5.99
C PHE A 100 1.57 -8.73 6.62
N GLY A 101 0.83 -7.94 5.84
CA GLY A 101 -0.33 -7.21 6.34
C GLY A 101 -1.63 -7.45 5.56
N CYS A 102 -1.62 -8.15 4.43
CA CYS A 102 -2.83 -8.40 3.64
C CYS A 102 -3.79 -9.35 4.40
N PRO A 103 -5.04 -8.91 4.73
CA PRO A 103 -5.97 -9.69 5.53
C PRO A 103 -7.01 -10.43 4.67
N VAL A 104 -6.92 -10.37 3.32
CA VAL A 104 -7.95 -10.94 2.46
C VAL A 104 -7.93 -12.46 2.50
N PRO A 105 -9.11 -13.12 2.53
CA PRO A 105 -9.21 -14.58 2.64
C PRO A 105 -8.44 -15.36 1.56
N LYS A 106 -8.32 -14.81 0.34
CA LYS A 106 -7.55 -15.43 -0.75
C LYS A 106 -6.07 -15.62 -0.38
N VAL A 107 -5.52 -14.70 0.45
CA VAL A 107 -4.11 -14.71 0.89
C VAL A 107 -3.97 -15.47 2.20
N THR A 108 -4.78 -15.14 3.21
CA THR A 108 -4.62 -15.69 4.57
C THR A 108 -5.00 -17.17 4.66
N ARG A 109 -5.95 -17.66 3.85
CA ARG A 109 -6.30 -19.10 3.78
C ARG A 109 -5.11 -19.96 3.40
N LYS A 110 -4.15 -19.43 2.65
CA LYS A 110 -2.91 -20.08 2.26
C LYS A 110 -1.75 -19.82 3.23
N GLY A 111 -2.03 -19.22 4.38
CA GLY A 111 -1.02 -18.84 5.37
C GLY A 111 -0.26 -17.55 5.04
N GLY A 112 -0.64 -16.84 3.97
CA GLY A 112 0.06 -15.63 3.51
C GLY A 112 -0.36 -14.34 4.23
N GLY A 113 0.33 -13.25 3.88
CA GLY A 113 0.01 -11.90 4.35
C GLY A 113 0.02 -11.80 5.88
N SER A 114 -1.08 -11.33 6.46
CA SER A 114 -1.20 -11.11 7.91
C SER A 114 -1.21 -12.39 8.76
N ALA A 115 -1.26 -13.58 8.15
CA ALA A 115 -1.18 -14.85 8.87
C ALA A 115 0.27 -15.24 9.21
N ILE A 116 1.26 -14.89 8.36
CA ILE A 116 2.65 -15.36 8.47
C ILE A 116 3.32 -14.94 9.80
N PRO A 117 3.20 -13.68 10.30
CA PRO A 117 3.92 -13.26 11.50
C PRO A 117 3.60 -14.09 12.76
N TYR A 118 2.51 -14.84 12.76
CA TYR A 118 2.21 -15.79 13.83
C TYR A 118 3.16 -16.99 13.86
N LYS A 119 3.63 -17.44 12.69
CA LYS A 119 4.64 -18.51 12.54
C LYS A 119 6.04 -17.92 12.55
N ARG A 120 6.60 -17.69 13.74
CA ARG A 120 7.84 -16.92 13.95
C ARG A 120 9.01 -17.40 13.09
N ARG A 121 9.28 -18.73 13.08
CA ARG A 121 10.40 -19.30 12.31
C ARG A 121 10.15 -19.24 10.81
N LEU A 122 8.91 -19.44 10.35
CA LEU A 122 8.58 -19.30 8.94
C LEU A 122 8.73 -17.83 8.51
N PHE A 123 8.23 -16.89 9.29
CA PHE A 123 8.39 -15.45 9.07
C PHE A 123 9.88 -15.07 8.98
N GLU A 124 10.69 -15.49 9.95
CA GLU A 124 12.14 -15.26 9.95
C GLU A 124 12.80 -15.83 8.70
N SER A 125 12.49 -17.08 8.33
CA SER A 125 13.07 -17.72 7.16
C SER A 125 12.74 -16.99 5.87
N ILE A 126 11.51 -16.47 5.72
CA ILE A 126 11.09 -15.68 4.56
C ILE A 126 11.85 -14.35 4.50
N VAL A 127 11.92 -13.62 5.62
CA VAL A 127 12.58 -12.32 5.66
C VAL A 127 14.08 -12.47 5.40
N ARG A 128 14.75 -13.42 6.06
CA ARG A 128 16.19 -13.69 5.83
C ARG A 128 16.45 -14.09 4.38
N SER A 129 15.64 -14.98 3.80
CA SER A 129 15.81 -15.37 2.41
C SER A 129 15.73 -14.18 1.45
N ALA A 130 14.85 -13.20 1.71
CA ALA A 130 14.76 -12.00 0.91
C ALA A 130 15.98 -11.08 1.11
N VAL A 131 16.37 -10.82 2.36
CA VAL A 131 17.50 -9.95 2.71
C VAL A 131 18.81 -10.51 2.17
N ASP A 132 19.05 -11.82 2.32
CA ASP A 132 20.27 -12.48 1.83
C ASP A 132 20.45 -12.36 0.30
N GLN A 133 19.35 -12.38 -0.46
CA GLN A 133 19.41 -12.22 -1.91
C GLN A 133 19.54 -10.75 -2.34
N ALA A 134 18.98 -9.81 -1.59
CA ALA A 134 18.98 -8.40 -1.94
C ALA A 134 20.26 -7.66 -1.53
N THR A 135 20.83 -8.01 -0.38
CA THR A 135 22.01 -7.32 0.20
C THR A 135 23.23 -7.27 -0.71
N PRO A 136 23.64 -8.34 -1.43
CA PRO A 136 24.78 -8.29 -2.34
C PRO A 136 24.64 -7.28 -3.49
N HIS A 137 23.39 -6.91 -3.80
CA HIS A 137 23.04 -5.94 -4.84
C HIS A 137 22.79 -4.52 -4.31
N GLY A 138 22.92 -4.31 -3.00
CA GLY A 138 22.66 -3.03 -2.35
C GLY A 138 21.17 -2.61 -2.33
N VAL A 139 20.24 -3.54 -2.59
CA VAL A 139 18.80 -3.28 -2.62
C VAL A 139 18.23 -3.49 -1.22
N PRO A 140 17.67 -2.43 -0.56
CA PRO A 140 17.08 -2.56 0.76
C PRO A 140 15.77 -3.36 0.70
N VAL A 141 15.55 -4.17 1.75
CA VAL A 141 14.30 -4.89 1.98
C VAL A 141 13.59 -4.28 3.18
N THR A 142 12.29 -4.00 3.05
CA THR A 142 11.42 -3.59 4.16
C THR A 142 10.30 -4.58 4.38
N VAL A 143 9.64 -4.49 5.53
CA VAL A 143 8.46 -5.30 5.83
C VAL A 143 7.27 -4.42 6.20
N LYS A 144 6.09 -4.77 5.70
CA LYS A 144 4.83 -4.12 6.09
C LYS A 144 3.89 -5.15 6.70
N MET A 145 3.48 -4.93 7.96
CA MET A 145 2.68 -5.88 8.73
C MET A 145 1.47 -5.22 9.41
N ARG A 146 0.64 -6.03 10.07
CA ARG A 146 -0.44 -5.64 10.97
C ARG A 146 -0.10 -5.99 12.41
N ILE A 147 -0.93 -5.52 13.36
CA ILE A 147 -0.78 -5.79 14.81
C ILE A 147 -0.77 -7.30 15.08
N GLY A 148 -1.59 -8.06 14.36
CA GLY A 148 -1.77 -9.50 14.50
C GLY A 148 -2.96 -9.99 13.70
N ILE A 149 -3.38 -11.22 13.98
CA ILE A 149 -4.54 -11.85 13.38
C ILE A 149 -5.84 -11.29 13.98
N ASP A 150 -5.94 -11.34 15.29
CA ASP A 150 -7.04 -10.87 16.13
C ASP A 150 -6.52 -10.42 17.52
N SER A 151 -7.40 -10.20 18.51
CA SER A 151 -7.03 -9.78 19.85
C SER A 151 -6.21 -10.82 20.63
N ASP A 152 -6.41 -12.11 20.32
CA ASP A 152 -5.78 -13.21 21.03
C ASP A 152 -4.44 -13.63 20.40
N HIS A 153 -4.22 -13.20 19.13
CA HIS A 153 -3.05 -13.56 18.34
C HIS A 153 -2.32 -12.29 17.86
N ILE A 154 -1.78 -11.54 18.80
CA ILE A 154 -0.98 -10.33 18.58
C ILE A 154 0.47 -10.73 18.26
N THR A 155 1.04 -10.19 17.19
CA THR A 155 2.34 -10.66 16.65
C THR A 155 3.36 -9.55 16.41
N TYR A 156 2.95 -8.28 16.36
CA TYR A 156 3.76 -7.19 15.80
C TYR A 156 5.08 -6.91 16.52
N LEU A 157 5.15 -7.13 17.85
CA LEU A 157 6.39 -6.88 18.61
C LEU A 157 7.46 -7.93 18.30
N ASP A 158 7.07 -9.21 18.31
CA ASP A 158 7.99 -10.31 17.97
C ASP A 158 8.40 -10.22 16.49
N ALA A 159 7.42 -10.00 15.62
CA ALA A 159 7.67 -9.85 14.18
C ALA A 159 8.57 -8.64 13.86
N GLY A 160 8.40 -7.53 14.57
CA GLY A 160 9.27 -6.36 14.41
C GLY A 160 10.72 -6.64 14.77
N ARG A 161 10.96 -7.29 15.91
CA ARG A 161 12.31 -7.69 16.35
C ARG A 161 12.93 -8.73 15.41
N ILE A 162 12.18 -9.75 15.01
CA ILE A 162 12.65 -10.75 14.05
C ILE A 162 13.04 -10.09 12.72
N ALA A 163 12.25 -9.14 12.23
CA ALA A 163 12.55 -8.42 11.00
C ALA A 163 13.82 -7.55 11.14
N GLU A 164 13.96 -6.83 12.26
CA GLU A 164 15.16 -6.05 12.60
C GLU A 164 16.41 -6.95 12.64
N ASP A 165 16.35 -8.08 13.36
CA ASP A 165 17.45 -9.06 13.49
C ASP A 165 17.77 -9.75 12.15
N ALA A 166 16.80 -9.84 11.25
CA ALA A 166 16.99 -10.36 9.90
C ALA A 166 17.62 -9.34 8.95
N GLY A 167 17.80 -8.08 9.35
CA GLY A 167 18.51 -7.06 8.59
C GLY A 167 17.64 -6.27 7.62
N VAL A 168 16.34 -6.10 7.88
CA VAL A 168 15.49 -5.23 7.07
C VAL A 168 15.88 -3.76 7.22
N ALA A 169 15.61 -2.94 6.21
CA ALA A 169 15.92 -1.53 6.19
C ALA A 169 14.85 -0.64 6.88
N ALA A 170 13.63 -1.15 7.08
CA ALA A 170 12.56 -0.49 7.84
C ALA A 170 11.40 -1.46 8.11
N VAL A 171 10.58 -1.12 9.10
CA VAL A 171 9.35 -1.86 9.46
C VAL A 171 8.16 -0.92 9.42
N ALA A 172 7.09 -1.27 8.70
CA ALA A 172 5.85 -0.50 8.66
C ALA A 172 4.71 -1.26 9.35
N LEU A 173 4.00 -0.61 10.28
CA LEU A 173 2.90 -1.20 11.03
C LEU A 173 1.55 -0.56 10.66
N HIS A 174 0.63 -1.33 10.07
CA HIS A 174 -0.77 -0.95 10.03
C HIS A 174 -1.41 -1.27 11.39
N ALA A 175 -1.80 -0.23 12.10
CA ALA A 175 -2.28 -0.28 13.48
C ALA A 175 -3.71 -0.86 13.61
N ARG A 176 -3.94 -2.01 12.96
CA ARG A 176 -5.16 -2.84 13.02
C ARG A 176 -4.80 -4.31 12.94
N THR A 177 -5.60 -5.17 13.54
CA THR A 177 -5.52 -6.62 13.33
C THR A 177 -6.09 -7.03 11.96
N ALA A 178 -5.83 -8.28 11.55
CA ALA A 178 -6.38 -8.81 10.30
C ALA A 178 -7.92 -8.87 10.33
N ILE A 179 -8.50 -9.28 11.45
CA ILE A 179 -9.96 -9.40 11.61
C ILE A 179 -10.69 -8.06 11.49
N GLN A 180 -10.06 -6.96 11.90
CA GLN A 180 -10.63 -5.63 11.78
C GLN A 180 -10.73 -5.16 10.32
N HIS A 181 -9.89 -5.64 9.42
CA HIS A 181 -9.75 -5.08 8.07
C HIS A 181 -9.53 -3.56 8.08
N TYR A 182 -10.62 -2.79 7.96
CA TYR A 182 -10.63 -1.33 7.99
C TYR A 182 -11.69 -0.77 8.96
N SER A 183 -12.32 -1.64 9.77
CA SER A 183 -13.31 -1.22 10.76
C SER A 183 -12.66 -0.63 12.01
N GLY A 184 -13.45 0.11 12.78
CA GLY A 184 -12.99 0.77 14.00
C GLY A 184 -11.90 1.82 13.70
N GLN A 185 -11.15 2.18 14.72
CA GLN A 185 -10.00 3.10 14.63
C GLN A 185 -8.68 2.32 14.65
N ALA A 186 -7.65 2.88 14.03
CA ALA A 186 -6.30 2.37 14.13
C ALA A 186 -5.73 2.66 15.53
N ASP A 187 -5.18 1.65 16.17
CA ASP A 187 -4.56 1.78 17.49
C ASP A 187 -3.10 2.28 17.36
N TRP A 188 -2.93 3.60 17.29
CA TRP A 188 -1.63 4.22 17.12
C TRP A 188 -0.66 3.95 18.27
N GLU A 189 -1.13 3.62 19.49
CA GLU A 189 -0.25 3.26 20.58
C GLU A 189 0.61 2.03 20.26
N THR A 190 0.09 1.10 19.44
CA THR A 190 0.85 -0.07 18.98
C THR A 190 2.05 0.31 18.13
N ILE A 191 1.96 1.41 17.36
CA ILE A 191 3.09 1.96 16.60
C ILE A 191 4.18 2.45 17.56
N GLY A 192 3.79 3.20 18.60
CA GLY A 192 4.72 3.67 19.62
C GLY A 192 5.41 2.53 20.38
N ARG A 193 4.67 1.47 20.73
CA ARG A 193 5.23 0.27 21.35
C ARG A 193 6.20 -0.46 20.42
N LEU A 194 5.88 -0.53 19.12
CA LEU A 194 6.80 -1.11 18.13
C LEU A 194 8.07 -0.27 18.00
N LYS A 195 7.95 1.08 17.97
CA LYS A 195 9.10 1.98 17.91
C LYS A 195 10.03 1.86 19.11
N GLN A 196 9.49 1.55 20.30
CA GLN A 196 10.29 1.25 21.49
C GLN A 196 10.98 -0.11 21.41
N ALA A 197 10.39 -1.08 20.71
CA ALA A 197 10.89 -2.45 20.60
C ALA A 197 11.91 -2.64 19.45
N VAL A 198 11.79 -1.84 18.38
CA VAL A 198 12.64 -1.84 17.17
C VAL A 198 13.44 -0.54 17.19
N THR A 199 14.76 -0.62 17.34
CA THR A 199 15.60 0.54 17.65
C THR A 199 16.68 0.83 16.61
N SER A 200 17.08 -0.16 15.81
CA SER A 200 18.17 -0.02 14.84
C SER A 200 17.71 0.38 13.44
N VAL A 201 16.41 0.24 13.15
CA VAL A 201 15.83 0.59 11.86
C VAL A 201 14.61 1.50 12.01
N PRO A 202 14.27 2.29 10.99
CA PRO A 202 13.06 3.11 11.01
C PRO A 202 11.78 2.29 11.19
N VAL A 203 10.85 2.85 11.99
CA VAL A 203 9.48 2.35 12.13
C VAL A 203 8.52 3.34 11.47
N LEU A 204 7.67 2.85 10.57
CA LEU A 204 6.69 3.65 9.85
C LEU A 204 5.27 3.36 10.35
N GLY A 205 4.53 4.41 10.70
CA GLY A 205 3.15 4.30 11.16
C GLY A 205 2.15 4.29 10.00
N ASN A 206 1.14 3.41 10.08
CA ASN A 206 0.06 3.34 9.09
C ASN A 206 -1.30 3.11 9.76
N GLY A 207 -2.31 3.79 9.24
CA GLY A 207 -3.72 3.66 9.67
C GLY A 207 -4.34 5.02 9.97
N ASP A 208 -5.49 5.28 9.36
CA ASP A 208 -6.34 6.46 9.57
C ASP A 208 -5.64 7.82 9.38
N ILE A 209 -4.77 7.90 8.38
CA ILE A 209 -4.19 9.15 7.91
C ILE A 209 -5.05 9.65 6.75
N PHE A 210 -5.87 10.67 7.01
CA PHE A 210 -6.79 11.27 6.05
C PHE A 210 -6.49 12.76 5.80
N ALA A 211 -5.67 13.38 6.66
CA ALA A 211 -5.18 14.75 6.54
C ALA A 211 -3.71 14.81 6.91
N ALA A 212 -3.02 15.88 6.54
CA ALA A 212 -1.62 16.07 6.93
C ALA A 212 -1.43 16.17 8.45
N SER A 213 -2.42 16.75 9.16
CA SER A 213 -2.45 16.80 10.63
C SER A 213 -2.44 15.42 11.29
N ASP A 214 -3.08 14.40 10.66
CA ASP A 214 -3.08 13.05 11.20
C ASP A 214 -1.67 12.45 11.17
N ALA A 215 -0.91 12.71 10.10
CA ALA A 215 0.47 12.26 9.97
C ALA A 215 1.39 12.89 11.04
N LEU A 216 1.30 14.21 11.20
CA LEU A 216 2.05 14.93 12.23
C LEU A 216 1.69 14.46 13.65
N THR A 217 0.40 14.26 13.91
CA THR A 217 -0.10 13.77 15.20
C THR A 217 0.39 12.36 15.48
N MET A 218 0.29 11.46 14.50
CA MET A 218 0.80 10.08 14.63
C MET A 218 2.29 10.09 14.98
N MET A 219 3.11 10.84 14.25
CA MET A 219 4.55 10.90 14.52
C MET A 219 4.86 11.52 15.89
N ALA A 220 4.15 12.57 16.28
CA ALA A 220 4.33 13.20 17.60
C ALA A 220 3.93 12.27 18.76
N MET A 221 2.84 11.51 18.61
CA MET A 221 2.35 10.59 19.64
C MET A 221 3.20 9.33 19.78
N THR A 222 3.68 8.79 18.65
CA THR A 222 4.27 7.45 18.61
C THR A 222 5.79 7.45 18.50
N GLY A 223 6.38 8.58 18.11
CA GLY A 223 7.81 8.69 17.83
C GLY A 223 8.26 7.92 16.59
N CYS A 224 7.34 7.46 15.72
CA CYS A 224 7.71 6.78 14.48
C CYS A 224 8.45 7.72 13.52
N ASP A 225 9.27 7.14 12.64
CA ASP A 225 10.22 7.89 11.81
C ASP A 225 9.59 8.42 10.50
N GLY A 226 8.39 7.94 10.19
CA GLY A 226 7.61 8.34 9.02
C GLY A 226 6.25 7.67 9.00
N VAL A 227 5.47 7.96 7.96
CA VAL A 227 4.10 7.47 7.83
C VAL A 227 3.84 6.80 6.49
N VAL A 228 2.91 5.84 6.49
CA VAL A 228 2.44 5.16 5.29
C VAL A 228 0.99 5.54 5.04
N VAL A 229 0.72 6.18 3.91
CA VAL A 229 -0.61 6.69 3.55
C VAL A 229 -1.29 5.74 2.56
N GLY A 230 -2.46 5.22 2.93
CA GLY A 230 -3.27 4.35 2.08
C GLY A 230 -4.56 5.05 1.63
N ARG A 231 -5.69 4.64 2.21
CA ARG A 231 -7.03 5.10 1.79
C ARG A 231 -7.21 6.62 1.74
N GLY A 232 -6.46 7.38 2.53
CA GLY A 232 -6.54 8.85 2.56
C GLY A 232 -6.30 9.50 1.21
N CYS A 233 -5.46 8.91 0.34
CA CYS A 233 -5.16 9.44 -0.97
C CYS A 233 -6.09 8.94 -2.10
N GLN A 234 -7.02 8.02 -1.84
CA GLN A 234 -7.94 7.51 -2.85
C GLN A 234 -8.88 8.61 -3.36
N GLY A 235 -8.76 8.97 -4.66
CA GLY A 235 -9.42 10.13 -5.25
C GLY A 235 -8.98 11.47 -4.67
N ARG A 236 -7.83 11.51 -4.02
CA ARG A 236 -7.25 12.70 -3.38
C ARG A 236 -5.70 12.63 -3.45
N PRO A 237 -5.10 12.50 -4.63
CA PRO A 237 -3.64 12.43 -4.74
C PRO A 237 -2.95 13.71 -4.25
N TRP A 238 -3.61 14.86 -4.28
CA TRP A 238 -3.11 16.13 -3.73
C TRP A 238 -2.89 16.12 -2.21
N LEU A 239 -3.35 15.10 -1.47
CA LEU A 239 -3.00 14.89 -0.08
C LEU A 239 -1.48 14.85 0.12
N PHE A 240 -0.73 14.38 -0.87
CA PHE A 240 0.74 14.36 -0.80
C PHE A 240 1.35 15.76 -0.85
N ALA A 241 0.73 16.73 -1.53
CA ALA A 241 1.16 18.14 -1.47
C ALA A 241 0.88 18.75 -0.09
N GLU A 242 -0.26 18.41 0.52
CA GLU A 242 -0.59 18.84 1.89
C GLU A 242 0.41 18.28 2.91
N LEU A 243 0.75 17.00 2.79
CA LEU A 243 1.76 16.32 3.61
C LEU A 243 3.14 16.96 3.43
N ALA A 244 3.57 17.16 2.18
CA ALA A 244 4.86 17.79 1.89
C ALA A 244 4.92 19.20 2.50
N ALA A 245 3.89 20.01 2.33
CA ALA A 245 3.84 21.35 2.92
C ALA A 245 3.91 21.31 4.45
N ALA A 246 3.19 20.37 5.08
CA ALA A 246 3.18 20.25 6.54
C ALA A 246 4.55 19.83 7.10
N PHE A 247 5.25 18.88 6.47
CA PHE A 247 6.58 18.48 6.88
C PHE A 247 7.66 19.53 6.59
N ASP A 248 7.46 20.39 5.59
CA ASP A 248 8.33 21.51 5.30
C ASP A 248 8.01 22.77 6.17
N GLY A 249 7.00 22.71 7.03
CA GLY A 249 6.54 23.86 7.82
C GLY A 249 5.95 24.97 6.95
N ARG A 250 5.49 24.66 5.75
CA ARG A 250 4.82 25.60 4.83
C ARG A 250 3.30 25.62 5.06
N PRO A 251 2.61 26.70 4.72
CA PRO A 251 1.15 26.75 4.72
C PRO A 251 0.56 25.61 3.87
N ALA A 252 -0.56 25.05 4.32
CA ALA A 252 -1.29 24.04 3.56
C ALA A 252 -1.73 24.64 2.20
N PRO A 253 -1.61 23.86 1.09
CA PRO A 253 -2.16 24.27 -0.18
C PRO A 253 -3.68 24.54 -0.09
N THR A 254 -4.17 25.46 -0.90
CA THR A 254 -5.61 25.68 -1.04
C THR A 254 -6.29 24.39 -1.52
N PRO A 255 -7.35 23.92 -0.84
CA PRO A 255 -8.09 22.75 -1.30
C PRO A 255 -8.61 22.95 -2.74
N PRO A 256 -8.54 21.93 -3.62
CA PRO A 256 -8.96 22.08 -5.01
C PRO A 256 -10.48 22.21 -5.14
N ASP A 257 -10.97 23.13 -5.97
CA ASP A 257 -12.36 23.17 -6.39
C ASP A 257 -12.72 21.97 -7.29
N LEU A 258 -13.98 21.85 -7.70
CA LEU A 258 -14.41 20.74 -8.55
C LEU A 258 -13.71 20.74 -9.92
N ARG A 259 -13.35 21.91 -10.45
CA ARG A 259 -12.60 22.05 -11.71
C ARG A 259 -11.25 21.39 -11.60
N ALA A 260 -10.47 21.72 -10.61
CA ALA A 260 -9.16 21.12 -10.38
C ALA A 260 -9.27 19.61 -10.08
N VAL A 261 -10.29 19.18 -9.34
CA VAL A 261 -10.54 17.73 -9.10
C VAL A 261 -10.86 17.00 -10.41
N ALA A 262 -11.68 17.60 -11.29
CA ALA A 262 -12.03 17.01 -12.58
C ALA A 262 -10.81 16.92 -13.51
N GLU A 263 -9.93 17.91 -13.50
CA GLU A 263 -8.66 17.90 -14.24
C GLU A 263 -7.76 16.76 -13.77
N VAL A 264 -7.61 16.57 -12.45
CA VAL A 264 -6.85 15.46 -11.87
C VAL A 264 -7.48 14.10 -12.24
N MET A 265 -8.80 13.98 -12.17
CA MET A 265 -9.51 12.75 -12.57
C MET A 265 -9.30 12.44 -14.06
N ARG A 266 -9.38 13.46 -14.92
CA ARG A 266 -9.10 13.33 -16.35
C ARG A 266 -7.65 12.95 -16.62
N ARG A 267 -6.70 13.59 -15.94
CA ARG A 267 -5.27 13.23 -16.01
C ARG A 267 -5.05 11.76 -15.65
N HIS A 268 -5.69 11.27 -14.57
CA HIS A 268 -5.64 9.86 -14.18
C HIS A 268 -6.20 8.95 -15.28
N ALA A 269 -7.33 9.32 -15.91
CA ALA A 269 -7.90 8.57 -17.02
C ALA A 269 -6.94 8.44 -18.20
N VAL A 270 -6.28 9.54 -18.59
CA VAL A 270 -5.29 9.58 -19.68
C VAL A 270 -4.11 8.65 -19.37
N LEU A 271 -3.57 8.70 -18.16
CA LEU A 271 -2.48 7.80 -17.74
C LEU A 271 -2.89 6.32 -17.76
N LEU A 272 -4.10 6.00 -17.26
CA LEU A 272 -4.64 4.64 -17.30
C LEU A 272 -4.83 4.12 -18.72
N VAL A 273 -5.35 4.97 -19.63
CA VAL A 273 -5.54 4.62 -21.04
C VAL A 273 -4.20 4.42 -21.74
N ALA A 274 -3.21 5.27 -21.47
CA ALA A 274 -1.87 5.12 -22.02
C ALA A 274 -1.19 3.82 -21.59
N GLU A 275 -1.35 3.43 -20.32
CA GLU A 275 -0.71 2.22 -19.75
C GLU A 275 -1.46 0.94 -20.14
N MET A 276 -2.79 0.94 -20.14
CA MET A 276 -3.60 -0.28 -20.22
C MET A 276 -4.38 -0.43 -21.55
N GLY A 277 -4.31 0.57 -22.43
CA GLY A 277 -5.15 0.69 -23.64
C GLY A 277 -6.53 1.28 -23.33
N ALA A 278 -7.21 1.76 -24.38
CA ALA A 278 -8.45 2.56 -24.26
C ALA A 278 -9.53 1.86 -23.42
N ASP A 279 -9.89 0.62 -23.79
CA ASP A 279 -10.99 -0.11 -23.14
C ASP A 279 -10.71 -0.46 -21.68
N ARG A 280 -9.51 -0.93 -21.38
CA ARG A 280 -9.17 -1.37 -20.03
C ARG A 280 -8.90 -0.17 -19.14
N GLY A 281 -8.17 0.82 -19.64
CA GLY A 281 -7.79 1.99 -18.85
C GLY A 281 -9.00 2.80 -18.39
N ILE A 282 -9.97 3.04 -19.28
CA ILE A 282 -11.18 3.77 -18.90
C ILE A 282 -12.06 2.98 -17.92
N ARG A 283 -12.15 1.66 -18.06
CA ARG A 283 -12.87 0.81 -17.10
C ARG A 283 -12.21 0.81 -15.73
N GLU A 284 -10.87 0.89 -15.69
CA GLU A 284 -10.10 0.99 -14.44
C GLU A 284 -10.39 2.29 -13.71
N LEU A 285 -10.63 3.39 -14.41
CA LEU A 285 -11.01 4.67 -13.80
C LEU A 285 -12.33 4.61 -13.03
N ARG A 286 -13.30 3.81 -13.46
CA ARG A 286 -14.69 3.79 -12.93
C ARG A 286 -14.77 3.71 -11.42
N LYS A 287 -13.93 2.89 -10.78
CA LYS A 287 -13.87 2.77 -9.32
C LYS A 287 -13.35 4.02 -8.62
N HIS A 288 -12.56 4.84 -9.34
CA HIS A 288 -11.97 6.07 -8.79
C HIS A 288 -12.91 7.28 -8.88
N THR A 289 -13.86 7.29 -9.82
CA THR A 289 -14.75 8.45 -10.04
C THR A 289 -15.53 8.84 -8.78
N ALA A 290 -16.07 7.83 -8.07
CA ALA A 290 -16.79 8.07 -6.81
C ALA A 290 -15.88 8.62 -5.69
N TRP A 291 -14.60 8.28 -5.71
CA TRP A 291 -13.64 8.80 -4.73
C TRP A 291 -13.24 10.24 -5.02
N TYR A 292 -13.03 10.59 -6.31
CA TYR A 292 -12.76 11.98 -6.73
C TYR A 292 -13.91 12.91 -6.40
N LEU A 293 -15.12 12.50 -6.71
CA LEU A 293 -16.32 13.33 -6.60
C LEU A 293 -17.00 13.28 -5.21
N ARG A 294 -16.31 12.71 -4.21
CA ARG A 294 -16.87 12.64 -2.86
C ARG A 294 -17.19 14.02 -2.32
N GLY A 295 -18.42 14.18 -1.81
CA GLY A 295 -18.90 15.42 -1.19
C GLY A 295 -19.42 16.48 -2.17
N PHE A 296 -19.00 16.46 -3.44
CA PHE A 296 -19.47 17.40 -4.45
C PHE A 296 -20.91 17.13 -4.90
N ALA A 297 -21.65 18.19 -5.22
CA ALA A 297 -23.02 18.11 -5.69
C ALA A 297 -23.07 17.85 -7.22
N VAL A 298 -22.78 16.63 -7.64
CA VAL A 298 -22.72 16.26 -9.07
C VAL A 298 -23.95 15.51 -9.58
N GLY A 299 -24.98 15.33 -8.77
CA GLY A 299 -26.21 14.61 -9.13
C GLY A 299 -26.01 13.08 -9.21
N SER A 300 -27.11 12.35 -8.99
CA SER A 300 -27.09 10.86 -8.98
C SER A 300 -26.95 10.27 -10.37
N GLN A 301 -27.49 10.94 -11.40
CA GLN A 301 -27.41 10.48 -12.78
C GLN A 301 -25.98 10.53 -13.29
N VAL A 302 -25.31 11.68 -13.21
CA VAL A 302 -23.93 11.84 -13.68
C VAL A 302 -22.97 10.91 -12.89
N ARG A 303 -23.20 10.71 -11.59
CA ARG A 303 -22.42 9.73 -10.82
C ARG A 303 -22.53 8.31 -11.36
N ARG A 304 -23.73 7.88 -11.77
CA ARG A 304 -23.95 6.55 -12.37
C ARG A 304 -23.26 6.44 -13.72
N GLU A 305 -23.41 7.46 -14.55
CA GLU A 305 -22.80 7.50 -15.89
C GLU A 305 -21.27 7.49 -15.80
N LEU A 306 -20.66 8.29 -14.93
CA LEU A 306 -19.22 8.26 -14.66
C LEU A 306 -18.75 6.88 -14.14
N GLY A 307 -19.57 6.16 -13.37
CA GLY A 307 -19.31 4.79 -12.94
C GLY A 307 -19.37 3.76 -14.09
N MET A 308 -19.86 4.15 -15.25
CA MET A 308 -20.01 3.29 -16.44
C MET A 308 -19.24 3.81 -17.66
N VAL A 309 -18.55 4.95 -17.53
CA VAL A 309 -17.86 5.64 -18.63
C VAL A 309 -17.00 4.67 -19.46
N ALA A 310 -17.09 4.81 -20.80
CA ALA A 310 -16.48 3.87 -21.74
C ALA A 310 -15.38 4.49 -22.63
N SER A 311 -15.24 5.83 -22.63
CA SER A 311 -14.21 6.52 -23.40
C SER A 311 -13.77 7.82 -22.73
N LEU A 312 -12.62 8.37 -23.15
CA LEU A 312 -12.17 9.69 -22.71
C LEU A 312 -13.12 10.79 -23.20
N THR A 313 -13.67 10.65 -24.40
CA THR A 313 -14.65 11.60 -24.95
C THR A 313 -15.90 11.66 -24.10
N GLU A 314 -16.47 10.50 -23.74
CA GLU A 314 -17.63 10.42 -22.85
C GLU A 314 -17.30 10.99 -21.44
N LEU A 315 -16.08 10.74 -20.93
CA LEU A 315 -15.63 11.34 -19.68
C LEU A 315 -15.63 12.88 -19.77
N ASP A 316 -15.11 13.44 -20.86
CA ASP A 316 -15.06 14.88 -21.09
C ASP A 316 -16.49 15.48 -21.22
N GLU A 317 -17.41 14.80 -21.90
CA GLU A 317 -18.82 15.18 -22.01
C GLU A 317 -19.53 15.17 -20.64
N LEU A 318 -19.28 14.17 -19.81
CA LEU A 318 -19.85 14.07 -18.47
C LEU A 318 -19.26 15.12 -17.52
N ILE A 319 -17.96 15.40 -17.60
CA ILE A 319 -17.34 16.50 -16.86
C ILE A 319 -17.93 17.85 -17.28
N GLY A 320 -18.18 18.06 -18.56
CA GLY A 320 -18.80 19.27 -19.11
C GLY A 320 -20.23 19.56 -18.60
N GLN A 321 -20.92 18.56 -18.05
CA GLN A 321 -22.24 18.71 -17.43
C GLN A 321 -22.19 19.17 -15.97
N LEU A 322 -20.99 19.21 -15.36
CA LEU A 322 -20.84 19.57 -13.96
C LEU A 322 -20.75 21.09 -13.79
N ASP A 323 -21.33 21.59 -12.71
CA ASP A 323 -21.00 22.92 -12.21
C ASP A 323 -19.60 22.87 -11.56
N LEU A 324 -18.60 23.24 -12.35
CA LEU A 324 -17.19 23.12 -11.98
C LEU A 324 -16.73 24.20 -10.97
N ASP A 325 -17.54 25.21 -10.70
CA ASP A 325 -17.17 26.33 -9.80
C ASP A 325 -17.48 26.03 -8.32
N GLN A 326 -17.82 24.76 -8.02
CA GLN A 326 -18.07 24.34 -6.63
C GLN A 326 -16.76 24.32 -5.82
N PRO A 327 -16.71 24.99 -4.68
CA PRO A 327 -15.56 24.93 -3.78
C PRO A 327 -15.43 23.52 -3.17
N TYR A 328 -14.24 23.20 -2.63
CA TYR A 328 -14.00 21.92 -1.95
C TYR A 328 -14.97 21.73 -0.77
N PRO A 329 -15.79 20.67 -0.78
CA PRO A 329 -16.80 20.49 0.26
C PRO A 329 -16.19 19.85 1.51
N GLN A 330 -16.58 20.31 2.68
CA GLN A 330 -16.17 19.71 3.96
C GLN A 330 -16.50 18.20 4.03
N ALA A 331 -17.60 17.76 3.42
CA ALA A 331 -17.99 16.35 3.33
C ALA A 331 -17.00 15.48 2.52
N ALA A 332 -16.08 16.08 1.76
CA ALA A 332 -15.01 15.39 1.09
C ALA A 332 -13.83 15.04 2.01
N GLU A 333 -13.76 15.59 3.19
CA GLU A 333 -12.72 15.32 4.18
C GLU A 333 -12.98 14.00 4.94
N GLY A 334 -11.97 13.58 5.72
CA GLY A 334 -12.04 12.44 6.62
C GLY A 334 -12.04 11.07 5.91
N PRO A 335 -12.53 10.01 6.57
CA PRO A 335 -12.39 8.63 6.16
C PRO A 335 -12.89 8.35 4.73
N ARG A 336 -12.05 7.70 3.91
CA ARG A 336 -12.27 7.40 2.50
C ARG A 336 -12.06 5.92 2.22
N GLY A 337 -12.43 5.52 1.01
CA GLY A 337 -12.28 4.15 0.54
C GLY A 337 -13.16 3.18 1.34
N ARG A 338 -12.75 1.92 1.33
CA ARG A 338 -13.50 0.87 2.00
C ARG A 338 -13.41 1.03 3.53
N GLN A 339 -14.55 1.21 4.18
CA GLN A 339 -14.64 1.23 5.65
C GLN A 339 -14.73 -0.19 6.22
N GLY A 340 -15.56 -1.02 5.67
CA GLY A 340 -15.70 -2.43 6.06
C GLY A 340 -16.35 -2.64 7.43
N THR A 341 -16.79 -3.87 7.64
CA THR A 341 -17.15 -4.43 8.94
C THR A 341 -16.09 -5.43 9.38
N PRO A 342 -15.89 -5.68 10.69
CA PRO A 342 -15.00 -6.74 11.15
C PRO A 342 -15.41 -8.07 10.54
N GLN A 343 -14.44 -8.92 10.20
CA GLN A 343 -14.72 -10.31 9.88
C GLN A 343 -15.15 -11.06 11.15
N ARG A 344 -15.94 -12.11 11.01
CA ARG A 344 -16.24 -12.99 12.14
C ARG A 344 -14.99 -13.80 12.55
N ARG A 345 -14.17 -14.18 11.58
CA ARG A 345 -12.85 -14.81 11.79
C ARG A 345 -11.98 -14.62 10.55
N VAL A 346 -10.67 -14.70 10.73
CA VAL A 346 -9.70 -14.74 9.62
C VAL A 346 -9.68 -16.16 9.05
N ALA A 347 -9.75 -16.31 7.73
CA ALA A 347 -9.57 -17.61 7.08
C ALA A 347 -8.09 -17.99 7.12
N LEU A 348 -7.76 -19.10 7.77
CA LEU A 348 -6.40 -19.60 7.96
C LEU A 348 -6.32 -21.05 7.48
N PRO A 349 -5.11 -21.59 7.19
CA PRO A 349 -4.92 -23.04 6.99
C PRO A 349 -5.36 -23.84 8.21
N HIS A 350 -5.74 -25.10 8.00
CA HIS A 350 -6.10 -25.99 9.12
C HIS A 350 -4.93 -26.14 10.08
N GLY A 351 -5.18 -26.03 11.40
CA GLY A 351 -4.13 -26.15 12.44
C GLY A 351 -3.11 -25.01 12.46
N TRP A 352 -3.37 -23.90 11.75
CA TRP A 352 -2.41 -22.79 11.67
C TRP A 352 -2.00 -22.21 13.03
N LEU A 353 -2.93 -22.16 13.97
CA LEU A 353 -2.70 -21.58 15.29
C LEU A 353 -2.15 -22.56 16.32
N ASP A 354 -1.95 -23.83 15.98
CA ASP A 354 -1.55 -24.88 16.95
C ASP A 354 -0.07 -24.75 17.38
N ASP A 355 0.82 -24.33 16.46
CA ASP A 355 2.25 -24.19 16.74
C ASP A 355 2.83 -22.91 16.15
N PRO A 356 3.07 -21.87 16.98
CA PRO A 356 3.62 -20.60 16.51
C PRO A 356 5.09 -20.69 16.08
N GLU A 357 5.82 -21.75 16.46
CA GLU A 357 7.23 -21.94 16.11
C GLU A 357 7.43 -22.79 14.85
N SER A 358 6.37 -23.25 14.21
CA SER A 358 6.48 -24.03 12.99
C SER A 358 7.14 -23.23 11.86
N ALA A 359 8.13 -23.84 11.20
CA ALA A 359 8.73 -23.34 9.95
C ALA A 359 8.09 -23.96 8.71
N ALA A 360 7.09 -24.82 8.87
CA ALA A 360 6.50 -25.56 7.76
C ALA A 360 5.74 -24.62 6.81
N VAL A 361 6.04 -24.76 5.52
CA VAL A 361 5.28 -24.10 4.46
C VAL A 361 3.94 -24.84 4.30
N PRO A 362 2.78 -24.12 4.26
CA PRO A 362 1.50 -24.77 4.07
C PRO A 362 1.41 -25.48 2.72
N HIS A 363 0.90 -26.69 2.69
CA HIS A 363 0.71 -27.46 1.46
C HIS A 363 -0.20 -26.72 0.45
N GLU A 364 -1.21 -25.99 0.94
CA GLU A 364 -2.12 -25.19 0.11
C GLU A 364 -1.42 -23.99 -0.60
N ALA A 365 -0.24 -23.60 -0.12
CA ALA A 365 0.56 -22.57 -0.76
C ALA A 365 1.16 -23.02 -2.08
N GLU A 366 1.36 -24.33 -2.25
CA GLU A 366 1.94 -24.93 -3.46
C GLU A 366 0.94 -24.98 -4.64
N LEU A 367 -0.37 -24.89 -4.36
CA LEU A 367 -1.43 -25.06 -5.35
C LEU A 367 -1.87 -23.79 -6.06
N ASP A 368 -1.15 -22.66 -5.93
CA ASP A 368 -1.59 -21.37 -6.51
C ASP A 368 -0.96 -21.07 -7.87
N ASP A 369 -1.61 -21.52 -8.92
CA ASP A 369 -1.29 -21.17 -10.32
C ASP A 369 -2.06 -19.93 -10.82
N GLY A 370 -2.80 -19.24 -9.97
CA GLY A 370 -3.70 -18.16 -10.38
C GLY A 370 -3.32 -16.79 -9.86
N GLY A 371 -2.82 -15.93 -10.74
CA GLY A 371 -2.68 -14.49 -10.49
C GLY A 371 -3.97 -13.85 -9.95
N GLY A 372 -3.84 -12.90 -9.01
CA GLY A 372 -4.90 -12.10 -8.43
C GLY A 372 -5.54 -11.15 -9.45
#